data_969b8ab458b7ad492057c4ede34c11fc
#
_entry.id   969b8ab458b7ad492057c4ede34c11fc
#
_cell.length_a   1.000
_cell.length_b   1.000
_cell.length_c   1.000
_cell.angle_alpha   90.00
_cell.angle_beta   90.00
_cell.angle_gamma   90.00
#
_symmetry.space_group_name_H-M   'P 1'
#
loop_
_entity.id
_entity.type
_entity.pdbx_description
1 polymer ?
#
loop_
_entity_poly.entity_id
_entity_poly.type
_entity_poly.pdbx_seq_one_letter_code
_entity_poly.pdbx_strand_id
1 'polypeptide(L)'
;MANITLGGTPTRTIGSLPEIGSIAPKFIGLKSDLSPFDSNELDGKNIIINIFASIDTSICAESTRKFNEKVSTLDNTVVVCVSMDLPFALERICGGENLKNIIPVSVFRSSFGNDYGVTISDGAFEGLLSRSVVVINSNGSVIYTEQVPEIGQEPNYDAAIGSL
;
A
#
# COMPACT_ATOMS: atom_id res chain seq x y z
N MET A 1 16.73 -1.11 -5.42
CA MET A 1 16.69 -2.17 -4.39
C MET A 1 16.79 -1.51 -3.02
N ALA A 2 15.83 -1.73 -2.16
CA ALA A 2 15.85 -1.17 -0.81
C ALA A 2 16.40 -2.19 0.19
N ASN A 3 17.21 -1.72 1.14
CA ASN A 3 17.68 -2.51 2.27
C ASN A 3 16.79 -2.17 3.48
N ILE A 4 16.12 -3.17 4.01
CA ILE A 4 15.16 -3.05 5.11
C ILE A 4 15.44 -4.14 6.13
N THR A 5 14.68 -4.15 7.24
CA THR A 5 14.80 -5.20 8.25
C THR A 5 13.43 -5.78 8.59
N LEU A 6 13.43 -7.04 9.01
CA LEU A 6 12.28 -7.72 9.59
C LEU A 6 12.67 -8.20 10.98
N GLY A 7 12.14 -7.55 12.02
CA GLY A 7 12.53 -7.83 13.39
C GLY A 7 14.02 -7.66 13.63
N GLY A 8 14.64 -6.67 12.97
CA GLY A 8 16.08 -6.41 13.02
C GLY A 8 16.92 -7.25 12.07
N THR A 9 16.36 -8.28 11.43
CA THR A 9 17.09 -9.12 10.47
C THR A 9 17.09 -8.45 9.10
N PRO A 10 18.27 -8.24 8.46
CA PRO A 10 18.35 -7.60 7.14
C PRO A 10 17.63 -8.40 6.06
N THR A 11 16.91 -7.69 5.21
CA THR A 11 16.28 -8.22 4.01
C THR A 11 16.24 -7.13 2.93
N ARG A 12 15.83 -7.46 1.72
CA ARG A 12 15.86 -6.54 0.58
C ARG A 12 14.62 -6.66 -0.26
N THR A 13 14.32 -5.58 -0.98
CA THR A 13 13.30 -5.59 -2.04
C THR A 13 13.96 -5.82 -3.41
N ILE A 14 13.16 -6.25 -4.38
CA ILE A 14 13.64 -6.49 -5.76
C ILE A 14 13.97 -5.21 -6.51
N GLY A 15 13.46 -4.06 -6.06
CA GLY A 15 13.65 -2.78 -6.73
C GLY A 15 13.51 -1.63 -5.75
N SER A 16 13.17 -0.46 -6.28
CA SER A 16 12.96 0.77 -5.51
C SER A 16 11.58 1.34 -5.84
N LEU A 17 11.05 2.14 -4.91
CA LEU A 17 9.79 2.85 -5.12
C LEU A 17 9.89 3.80 -6.32
N PRO A 18 8.76 4.11 -6.98
CA PRO A 18 8.74 5.10 -8.07
C PRO A 18 9.32 6.43 -7.62
N GLU A 19 9.98 7.13 -8.54
CA GLU A 19 10.57 8.45 -8.24
C GLU A 19 9.48 9.51 -8.08
N ILE A 20 9.70 10.43 -7.13
CA ILE A 20 8.86 11.61 -6.98
C ILE A 20 8.94 12.45 -8.25
N GLY A 21 7.78 12.86 -8.76
CA GLY A 21 7.66 13.59 -10.03
C GLY A 21 7.37 12.70 -11.23
N SER A 22 7.52 11.37 -11.10
CA SER A 22 7.19 10.43 -12.17
C SER A 22 5.69 10.17 -12.23
N ILE A 23 5.22 9.66 -13.36
CA ILE A 23 3.85 9.15 -13.49
C ILE A 23 3.79 7.79 -12.77
N ALA A 24 2.84 7.66 -11.85
CA ALA A 24 2.66 6.43 -11.08
C ALA A 24 2.30 5.26 -12.01
N PRO A 25 2.92 4.08 -11.85
CA PRO A 25 2.53 2.91 -12.64
C PRO A 25 1.06 2.56 -12.40
N LYS A 26 0.34 2.29 -13.48
CA LYS A 26 -1.03 1.76 -13.39
C LYS A 26 -0.97 0.30 -12.97
N PHE A 27 -1.96 -0.14 -12.21
CA PHE A 27 -2.01 -1.52 -11.77
C PHE A 27 -3.44 -2.05 -11.68
N ILE A 28 -3.54 -3.35 -11.68
CA ILE A 28 -4.79 -4.09 -11.51
C ILE A 28 -4.65 -5.03 -10.31
N GLY A 29 -5.78 -5.41 -9.75
CA GLY A 29 -5.85 -6.36 -8.65
C GLY A 29 -7.26 -6.86 -8.45
N LEU A 30 -7.54 -7.40 -7.28
CA LEU A 30 -8.87 -7.82 -6.87
C LEU A 30 -9.30 -7.11 -5.60
N LYS A 31 -10.51 -6.60 -5.60
CA LYS A 31 -11.14 -6.06 -4.38
C LYS A 31 -11.51 -7.21 -3.44
N SER A 32 -11.84 -6.88 -2.21
CA SER A 32 -12.19 -7.88 -1.19
C SER A 32 -13.42 -8.71 -1.54
N ASP A 33 -14.32 -8.20 -2.40
CA ASP A 33 -15.50 -8.92 -2.89
C ASP A 33 -15.23 -9.75 -4.15
N LEU A 34 -13.96 -9.89 -4.56
CA LEU A 34 -13.50 -10.61 -5.75
C LEU A 34 -13.74 -9.86 -7.07
N SER A 35 -14.29 -8.66 -7.04
CA SER A 35 -14.43 -7.86 -8.25
C SER A 35 -13.09 -7.28 -8.69
N PRO A 36 -12.89 -7.06 -10.00
CA PRO A 36 -11.66 -6.46 -10.50
C PRO A 36 -11.44 -5.05 -9.96
N PHE A 37 -10.19 -4.72 -9.65
CA PHE A 37 -9.76 -3.36 -9.39
C PHE A 37 -8.82 -2.92 -10.51
N ASP A 38 -9.05 -1.73 -11.05
CA ASP A 38 -8.17 -1.08 -12.01
C ASP A 38 -7.87 0.32 -11.49
N SER A 39 -6.60 0.68 -11.36
CA SER A 39 -6.22 1.99 -10.83
C SER A 39 -6.71 3.16 -11.70
N ASN A 40 -7.07 2.92 -12.97
CA ASN A 40 -7.72 3.93 -13.82
C ASN A 40 -9.06 4.40 -13.25
N GLU A 41 -9.74 3.60 -12.42
CA GLU A 41 -10.99 4.01 -11.75
C GLU A 41 -10.81 5.25 -10.86
N LEU A 42 -9.58 5.50 -10.42
CA LEU A 42 -9.25 6.57 -9.49
C LEU A 42 -8.60 7.79 -10.18
N ASP A 43 -8.62 7.86 -11.50
CA ASP A 43 -8.10 9.01 -12.24
C ASP A 43 -8.80 10.29 -11.79
N GLY A 44 -8.01 11.33 -11.55
CA GLY A 44 -8.50 12.61 -11.06
C GLY A 44 -8.59 12.72 -9.54
N LYS A 45 -8.32 11.65 -8.81
CA LYS A 45 -8.29 11.65 -7.34
C LYS A 45 -6.87 11.68 -6.80
N ASN A 46 -6.72 12.19 -5.59
CA ASN A 46 -5.52 11.99 -4.79
C ASN A 46 -5.57 10.58 -4.20
N ILE A 47 -4.49 9.84 -4.33
CA ILE A 47 -4.43 8.44 -3.92
C ILE A 47 -3.29 8.24 -2.93
N ILE A 48 -3.58 7.65 -1.79
CA ILE A 48 -2.55 7.16 -0.86
C ILE A 48 -2.54 5.64 -1.00
N ILE A 49 -1.42 5.10 -1.48
CA ILE A 49 -1.24 3.64 -1.54
C ILE A 49 -0.51 3.22 -0.28
N ASN A 50 -1.20 2.48 0.59
CA ASN A 50 -0.63 1.88 1.79
C ASN A 50 -0.27 0.43 1.48
N ILE A 51 1.01 0.14 1.40
CA ILE A 51 1.57 -1.16 1.00
C ILE A 51 2.10 -1.88 2.23
N PHE A 52 1.75 -3.14 2.39
CA PHE A 52 2.19 -3.90 3.56
C PHE A 52 2.29 -5.41 3.29
N ALA A 53 2.91 -6.12 4.22
CA ALA A 53 3.17 -7.55 4.08
C ALA A 53 1.89 -8.39 4.21
N SER A 54 1.08 -8.17 5.23
CA SER A 54 -0.19 -8.88 5.42
C SER A 54 -1.12 -8.15 6.38
N ILE A 55 -2.39 -8.11 6.03
CA ILE A 55 -3.45 -7.57 6.89
C ILE A 55 -3.60 -8.38 8.19
N ASP A 56 -3.13 -9.61 8.22
CA ASP A 56 -3.16 -10.46 9.42
C ASP A 56 -2.07 -10.11 10.44
N THR A 57 -1.15 -9.20 10.13
CA THR A 57 -0.23 -8.66 11.13
C THR A 57 -0.87 -7.46 11.83
N SER A 58 -0.62 -7.31 13.14
CA SER A 58 -1.23 -6.24 13.94
C SER A 58 -0.87 -4.83 13.45
N ILE A 59 0.38 -4.63 13.03
CA ILE A 59 0.84 -3.33 12.52
C ILE A 59 0.17 -2.98 11.20
N CYS A 60 -0.02 -3.94 10.31
CA CYS A 60 -0.68 -3.71 9.03
C CYS A 60 -2.16 -3.37 9.21
N ALA A 61 -2.86 -4.10 10.07
CA ALA A 61 -4.26 -3.80 10.40
C ALA A 61 -4.38 -2.41 11.04
N GLU A 62 -3.47 -2.05 11.94
CA GLU A 62 -3.45 -0.76 12.60
C GLU A 62 -3.21 0.39 11.60
N SER A 63 -2.25 0.23 10.67
CA SER A 63 -2.00 1.25 9.64
C SER A 63 -3.22 1.49 8.76
N THR A 64 -3.95 0.43 8.44
CA THR A 64 -5.18 0.51 7.66
C THR A 64 -6.25 1.33 8.40
N ARG A 65 -6.45 1.08 9.69
CA ARG A 65 -7.41 1.83 10.52
C ARG A 65 -7.02 3.29 10.64
N LYS A 66 -5.75 3.59 10.87
CA LYS A 66 -5.26 4.96 11.02
C LYS A 66 -5.41 5.77 9.74
N PHE A 67 -5.08 5.21 8.59
CA PHE A 67 -5.33 5.90 7.32
C PHE A 67 -6.82 6.13 7.08
N ASN A 68 -7.66 5.15 7.38
CA ASN A 68 -9.10 5.32 7.24
C ASN A 68 -9.62 6.50 8.06
N GLU A 69 -9.15 6.65 9.30
CA GLU A 69 -9.54 7.75 10.18
C GLU A 69 -9.03 9.09 9.68
N LYS A 70 -7.74 9.16 9.35
CA LYS A 70 -7.08 10.43 8.98
C LYS A 70 -7.56 11.01 7.66
N VAL A 71 -8.00 10.19 6.71
CA VAL A 71 -8.51 10.69 5.43
C VAL A 71 -10.01 10.98 5.45
N SER A 72 -10.70 10.69 6.53
CA SER A 72 -12.16 10.86 6.63
C SER A 72 -12.63 12.30 6.40
N THR A 73 -11.78 13.27 6.67
CA THR A 73 -12.07 14.70 6.50
C THR A 73 -11.46 15.31 5.23
N LEU A 74 -10.78 14.52 4.42
CA LEU A 74 -10.11 15.01 3.22
C LEU A 74 -11.01 14.85 2.00
N ASP A 75 -11.04 15.89 1.16
CA ASP A 75 -11.79 15.86 -0.10
C ASP A 75 -10.96 15.20 -1.21
N ASN A 76 -11.65 14.53 -2.13
CA ASN A 76 -11.07 13.95 -3.34
C ASN A 76 -9.86 13.03 -3.06
N THR A 77 -9.84 12.38 -1.91
CA THR A 77 -8.72 11.55 -1.47
C THR A 77 -9.21 10.15 -1.13
N VAL A 78 -8.50 9.14 -1.63
CA VAL A 78 -8.80 7.74 -1.35
C VAL A 78 -7.54 7.01 -0.93
N VAL A 79 -7.67 6.06 -0.01
CA VAL A 79 -6.59 5.16 0.39
C VAL A 79 -6.82 3.81 -0.25
N VAL A 80 -5.80 3.30 -0.93
CA VAL A 80 -5.79 1.94 -1.47
C VAL A 80 -4.80 1.13 -0.63
N CYS A 81 -5.29 0.09 0.04
CA CYS A 81 -4.45 -0.80 0.85
C CYS A 81 -4.09 -2.03 0.04
N VAL A 82 -2.81 -2.25 -0.17
CA VAL A 82 -2.29 -3.24 -1.11
C VAL A 82 -1.41 -4.27 -0.41
N SER A 83 -1.70 -5.55 -0.62
CA SER A 83 -0.89 -6.66 -0.13
C SER A 83 -1.05 -7.88 -1.03
N MET A 84 -0.22 -8.90 -0.75
CA MET A 84 -0.35 -10.22 -1.40
C MET A 84 -1.39 -11.11 -0.72
N ASP A 85 -2.06 -10.64 0.32
CA ASP A 85 -3.16 -11.37 0.93
C ASP A 85 -4.22 -11.74 -0.09
N LEU A 86 -4.86 -12.86 0.10
CA LEU A 86 -6.03 -13.22 -0.71
C LEU A 86 -7.20 -12.30 -0.36
N PRO A 87 -8.12 -12.05 -1.31
CA PRO A 87 -9.27 -11.17 -1.05
C PRO A 87 -10.10 -11.56 0.18
N PHE A 88 -10.13 -12.84 0.51
CA PHE A 88 -10.86 -13.35 1.68
C PHE A 88 -10.33 -12.81 3.00
N ALA A 89 -9.00 -12.71 3.15
CA ALA A 89 -8.40 -12.13 4.35
C ALA A 89 -8.69 -10.64 4.47
N LEU A 90 -8.64 -9.93 3.35
CA LEU A 90 -8.96 -8.50 3.30
C LEU A 90 -10.43 -8.25 3.69
N GLU A 91 -11.35 -9.07 3.18
CA GLU A 91 -12.77 -8.96 3.53
C GLU A 91 -13.02 -9.24 5.01
N ARG A 92 -12.36 -10.23 5.56
CA ARG A 92 -12.51 -10.60 6.98
C ARG A 92 -12.15 -9.45 7.92
N ILE A 93 -11.08 -8.72 7.61
CA ILE A 93 -10.61 -7.61 8.47
C ILE A 93 -11.32 -6.31 8.10
N CYS A 94 -11.24 -5.89 6.84
CA CYS A 94 -11.71 -4.56 6.41
C CYS A 94 -13.23 -4.51 6.32
N GLY A 95 -13.86 -5.58 5.85
CA GLY A 95 -15.32 -5.69 5.76
C GLY A 95 -15.99 -5.72 7.12
N GLY A 96 -15.40 -6.47 8.06
CA GLY A 96 -15.92 -6.60 9.41
C GLY A 96 -15.81 -5.33 10.25
N GLU A 97 -14.84 -4.46 9.95
CA GLU A 97 -14.60 -3.21 10.67
C GLU A 97 -15.26 -1.99 10.03
N ASN A 98 -15.93 -2.17 8.88
CA ASN A 98 -16.64 -1.10 8.17
C ASN A 98 -15.73 0.11 7.86
N LEU A 99 -14.56 -0.14 7.31
CA LEU A 99 -13.58 0.89 6.94
C LEU A 99 -13.97 1.51 5.60
N LYS A 100 -14.66 2.65 5.63
CA LYS A 100 -15.34 3.24 4.46
C LYS A 100 -14.44 4.04 3.52
N ASN A 101 -13.30 4.54 4.03
CA ASN A 101 -12.45 5.48 3.29
C ASN A 101 -11.29 4.78 2.60
N ILE A 102 -11.24 3.46 2.63
CA ILE A 102 -10.17 2.67 2.03
C ILE A 102 -10.73 1.66 1.04
N ILE A 103 -9.89 1.30 0.08
CA ILE A 103 -10.16 0.22 -0.88
C ILE A 103 -9.09 -0.83 -0.66
N PRO A 104 -9.41 -1.98 -0.03
CA PRO A 104 -8.46 -3.08 0.07
C PRO A 104 -8.32 -3.77 -1.29
N VAL A 105 -7.09 -3.99 -1.73
CA VAL A 105 -6.78 -4.61 -3.01
C VAL A 105 -5.75 -5.72 -2.82
N SER A 106 -6.10 -6.91 -3.29
CA SER A 106 -5.17 -8.03 -3.38
C SER A 106 -4.43 -7.99 -4.70
N VAL A 107 -3.10 -8.09 -4.64
CA VAL A 107 -2.25 -8.12 -5.84
C VAL A 107 -1.51 -9.46 -5.98
N PHE A 108 -2.07 -10.55 -5.42
CA PHE A 108 -1.42 -11.85 -5.39
C PHE A 108 -1.09 -12.41 -6.79
N ARG A 109 -1.78 -11.96 -7.83
CA ARG A 109 -1.54 -12.35 -9.22
C ARG A 109 -1.28 -11.17 -10.16
N SER A 110 -0.87 -10.03 -9.61
CA SER A 110 -0.62 -8.79 -10.34
C SER A 110 0.89 -8.53 -10.42
N SER A 111 1.31 -7.72 -11.37
CA SER A 111 2.70 -7.25 -11.49
C SER A 111 3.04 -6.10 -10.53
N PHE A 112 2.11 -5.70 -9.65
CA PHE A 112 2.28 -4.55 -8.76
C PHE A 112 3.61 -4.55 -8.00
N GLY A 113 3.97 -5.68 -7.41
CA GLY A 113 5.21 -5.79 -6.62
C GLY A 113 6.45 -5.46 -7.42
N ASN A 114 6.50 -5.89 -8.68
CA ASN A 114 7.60 -5.57 -9.60
C ASN A 114 7.55 -4.11 -10.06
N ASP A 115 6.37 -3.62 -10.43
CA ASP A 115 6.19 -2.28 -10.97
C ASP A 115 6.51 -1.19 -9.95
N TYR A 116 6.20 -1.45 -8.69
CA TYR A 116 6.48 -0.53 -7.57
C TYR A 116 7.78 -0.86 -6.83
N GLY A 117 8.46 -1.95 -7.18
CA GLY A 117 9.75 -2.32 -6.60
C GLY A 117 9.70 -2.74 -5.14
N VAL A 118 8.57 -3.27 -4.68
CA VAL A 118 8.31 -3.52 -3.25
C VAL A 118 8.29 -5.00 -2.84
N THR A 119 8.45 -5.92 -3.78
CA THR A 119 8.49 -7.35 -3.44
C THR A 119 9.76 -7.66 -2.65
N ILE A 120 9.61 -8.29 -1.50
CA ILE A 120 10.74 -8.73 -0.67
C ILE A 120 11.40 -9.92 -1.36
N SER A 121 12.73 -9.86 -1.52
CA SER A 121 13.49 -10.78 -2.35
C SER A 121 14.16 -11.92 -1.59
N ASP A 122 14.21 -11.87 -0.27
CA ASP A 122 14.86 -12.88 0.56
C ASP A 122 14.26 -12.91 1.99
N GLY A 123 14.68 -13.88 2.78
CA GLY A 123 14.28 -14.01 4.16
C GLY A 123 12.89 -14.61 4.37
N ALA A 124 12.38 -14.49 5.60
CA ALA A 124 11.12 -15.12 5.99
C ALA A 124 9.89 -14.55 5.26
N PHE A 125 9.96 -13.30 4.80
CA PHE A 125 8.86 -12.63 4.10
C PHE A 125 9.08 -12.58 2.59
N GLU A 126 9.99 -13.38 2.04
CA GLU A 126 10.20 -13.44 0.59
C GLU A 126 8.88 -13.63 -0.15
N GLY A 127 8.65 -12.82 -1.17
CA GLY A 127 7.41 -12.85 -1.97
C GLY A 127 6.31 -11.94 -1.46
N LEU A 128 6.38 -11.48 -0.21
CA LEU A 128 5.45 -10.49 0.33
C LEU A 128 5.92 -9.07 -0.05
N LEU A 129 5.10 -8.09 0.23
CA LEU A 129 5.42 -6.69 -0.06
C LEU A 129 6.00 -6.00 1.18
N SER A 130 6.96 -5.10 0.96
CA SER A 130 7.54 -4.28 2.02
C SER A 130 6.55 -3.23 2.52
N ARG A 131 6.78 -2.73 3.74
CA ARG A 131 5.97 -1.63 4.28
C ARG A 131 6.37 -0.34 3.61
N SER A 132 5.47 0.21 2.82
CA SER A 132 5.73 1.38 1.99
C SER A 132 4.48 2.23 1.83
N VAL A 133 4.67 3.52 1.56
CA VAL A 133 3.59 4.43 1.21
C VAL A 133 3.96 5.19 -0.05
N VAL A 134 3.02 5.30 -0.97
CA VAL A 134 3.16 6.11 -2.18
C VAL A 134 1.95 7.02 -2.26
N VAL A 135 2.16 8.32 -2.45
CA VAL A 135 1.08 9.29 -2.62
C VAL A 135 1.11 9.82 -4.05
N ILE A 136 -0.05 9.78 -4.69
CA ILE A 136 -0.25 10.19 -6.08
C ILE A 136 -1.26 11.32 -6.09
N ASN A 137 -0.93 12.41 -6.79
CA ASN A 137 -1.85 13.55 -6.90
C ASN A 137 -2.92 13.31 -7.98
N SER A 138 -3.85 14.24 -8.09
CA SER A 138 -4.95 14.16 -9.06
C SER A 138 -4.51 14.14 -10.54
N ASN A 139 -3.27 14.49 -10.82
CA ASN A 139 -2.67 14.42 -12.16
C ASN A 139 -1.95 13.09 -12.44
N GLY A 140 -1.95 12.17 -11.50
CA GLY A 140 -1.29 10.88 -11.66
C GLY A 140 0.20 10.89 -11.36
N SER A 141 0.73 11.97 -10.80
CA SER A 141 2.15 12.10 -10.46
C SER A 141 2.42 11.64 -9.02
N VAL A 142 3.54 10.96 -8.83
CA VAL A 142 4.03 10.59 -7.50
C VAL A 142 4.54 11.84 -6.80
N ILE A 143 3.99 12.17 -5.64
CA ILE A 143 4.37 13.36 -4.86
C ILE A 143 5.02 13.04 -3.53
N TYR A 144 4.93 11.79 -3.07
CA TYR A 144 5.54 11.34 -1.83
C TYR A 144 5.77 9.85 -1.87
N THR A 145 6.90 9.39 -1.34
CA THR A 145 7.18 7.97 -1.12
C THR A 145 7.83 7.77 0.23
N GLU A 146 7.52 6.64 0.85
CA GLU A 146 8.20 6.19 2.07
C GLU A 146 8.43 4.69 1.99
N GLN A 147 9.69 4.27 2.11
CA GLN A 147 10.06 2.88 2.40
C GLN A 147 10.39 2.81 3.88
N VAL A 148 9.52 2.20 4.67
CA VAL A 148 9.76 2.08 6.11
C VAL A 148 10.93 1.13 6.34
N PRO A 149 11.98 1.54 7.08
CA PRO A 149 13.20 0.73 7.22
C PRO A 149 12.99 -0.60 7.93
N GLU A 150 12.05 -0.67 8.87
CA GLU A 150 11.71 -1.89 9.60
C GLU A 150 10.27 -2.27 9.28
N ILE A 151 10.05 -3.49 8.76
CA ILE A 151 8.71 -3.95 8.33
C ILE A 151 7.70 -3.90 9.47
N GLY A 152 8.15 -4.12 10.70
CA GLY A 152 7.31 -4.06 11.90
C GLY A 152 6.98 -2.67 12.42
N GLN A 153 7.45 -1.60 11.78
CA GLN A 153 7.15 -0.22 12.18
C GLN A 153 6.04 0.39 11.36
N GLU A 154 5.33 1.36 11.97
CA GLU A 154 4.29 2.12 11.28
C GLU A 154 4.90 3.14 10.31
N PRO A 155 4.19 3.47 9.21
CA PRO A 155 4.60 4.56 8.34
C PRO A 155 4.36 5.92 9.00
N ASN A 156 4.90 6.98 8.41
CA ASN A 156 4.63 8.35 8.84
C ASN A 156 3.35 8.87 8.18
N TYR A 157 2.22 8.67 8.84
CA TYR A 157 0.91 9.06 8.34
C TYR A 157 0.81 10.55 8.02
N ASP A 158 1.31 11.38 8.93
CA ASP A 158 1.18 12.84 8.81
C ASP A 158 2.01 13.39 7.66
N ALA A 159 3.19 12.82 7.40
CA ALA A 159 4.01 13.21 6.26
C ALA A 159 3.33 12.84 4.93
N ALA A 160 2.74 11.66 4.85
CA ALA A 160 2.00 11.22 3.65
C ALA A 160 0.82 12.16 3.37
N ILE A 161 0.01 12.44 4.37
CA ILE A 161 -1.16 13.32 4.25
C ILE A 161 -0.73 14.76 3.99
N GLY A 162 0.32 15.23 4.63
CA GLY A 162 0.85 16.58 4.46
C GLY A 162 1.44 16.84 3.07
N SER A 163 1.67 15.80 2.27
CA SER A 163 2.16 15.94 0.89
C SER A 163 1.05 16.32 -0.12
N LEU A 164 -0.21 16.16 0.27
CA LEU A 164 -1.38 16.43 -0.57
C LEU A 164 -1.63 17.92 -0.78
#